data_84033aa42331ae8b953b5923c2d64fb3
#
_entry.id   84033aa42331ae8b953b5923c2d64fb3
#
_cell.length_a   1.000
_cell.length_b   1.000
_cell.length_c   1.000
_cell.angle_alpha   90.00
_cell.angle_beta   90.00
_cell.angle_gamma   90.00
#
_symmetry.space_group_name_H-M   'P 1'
#
loop_
_entity.id
_entity.type
_entity.pdbx_description
1 polymer ?
#
loop_
_entity_poly.entity_id
_entity_poly.type
_entity_poly.pdbx_seq_one_letter_code
_entity_poly.pdbx_strand_id
1 'polypeptide(L)'
;RLQTESRLSRQQEATCEVMSTLIDVLQVYSGWRELRSGSIERRRFSWQHHGCENPEQDHDATSLSPRFLFPGSFNPSHEGHRAIAEYVATESGTTVEYELSIENVDKPGLGFAEALRRLFQFAGDDPIWLTGQATFAGKATLFPETTFVVGVDTIIRMADSQYYPDETSHRAAIVSIRNSGCRFLVFGRLVNRAMPSVGLESAGFCQLEDLVLPPELDQLCTAVPGSAFRRDISSTELRVARGNGNHVTGHGE
;
A
#
# COMPACT_ATOMS: atom_id res chain seq x y z
N ARG A 1 -28.87 40.39 9.84
CA ARG A 1 -27.92 39.87 10.86
C ARG A 1 -27.71 38.35 10.70
N LEU A 2 -28.73 37.53 10.74
CA LEU A 2 -28.63 36.05 10.58
C LEU A 2 -27.97 35.60 9.25
N GLN A 3 -28.21 36.26 8.14
CA GLN A 3 -27.58 35.94 6.84
C GLN A 3 -26.11 36.34 6.78
N THR A 4 -25.67 37.35 7.50
CA THR A 4 -24.28 37.79 7.57
C THR A 4 -23.45 36.84 8.44
N GLU A 5 -24.02 36.36 9.55
CA GLU A 5 -23.40 35.39 10.44
C GLU A 5 -23.21 34.04 9.73
N SER A 6 -24.21 33.56 8.95
CA SER A 6 -24.10 32.34 8.18
C SER A 6 -23.07 32.41 7.02
N ARG A 7 -22.84 33.60 6.45
CA ARG A 7 -21.81 33.83 5.43
C ARG A 7 -20.41 33.84 6.04
N LEU A 8 -20.23 34.48 7.18
CA LEU A 8 -18.95 34.51 7.91
C LEU A 8 -18.55 33.10 8.38
N SER A 9 -19.48 32.31 8.89
CA SER A 9 -19.25 30.90 9.29
C SER A 9 -18.77 30.05 8.10
N ARG A 10 -19.46 30.09 6.96
CA ARG A 10 -19.06 29.35 5.75
C ARG A 10 -17.71 29.79 5.20
N GLN A 11 -17.37 31.08 5.31
CA GLN A 11 -16.09 31.59 4.85
C GLN A 11 -14.95 31.18 5.79
N GLN A 12 -15.20 31.07 7.09
CA GLN A 12 -14.27 30.54 8.07
C GLN A 12 -14.05 29.04 7.89
N GLU A 13 -15.11 28.27 7.68
CA GLU A 13 -15.04 26.85 7.37
C GLU A 13 -14.21 26.57 6.11
N ALA A 14 -14.48 27.28 5.01
CA ALA A 14 -13.72 27.16 3.76
C ALA A 14 -12.25 27.54 3.93
N THR A 15 -11.94 28.57 4.74
CA THR A 15 -10.55 28.97 5.02
C THR A 15 -9.85 27.90 5.86
N CYS A 16 -10.51 27.33 6.83
CA CYS A 16 -9.98 26.24 7.67
C CYS A 16 -9.67 25.00 6.83
N GLU A 17 -10.56 24.63 5.91
CA GLU A 17 -10.39 23.49 5.00
C GLU A 17 -9.20 23.68 4.04
N VAL A 18 -9.03 24.87 3.47
CA VAL A 18 -7.88 25.19 2.62
C VAL A 18 -6.57 25.17 3.42
N MET A 19 -6.56 25.71 4.63
CA MET A 19 -5.38 25.70 5.50
C MET A 19 -5.00 24.30 5.93
N SER A 20 -5.97 23.45 6.28
CA SER A 20 -5.75 22.02 6.60
C SER A 20 -5.10 21.31 5.40
N THR A 21 -5.67 21.44 4.21
CA THR A 21 -5.12 20.84 2.99
C THR A 21 -3.68 21.31 2.69
N LEU A 22 -3.36 22.58 2.93
CA LEU A 22 -1.99 23.09 2.75
C LEU A 22 -1.02 22.49 3.76
N ILE A 23 -1.43 22.34 5.02
CA ILE A 23 -0.62 21.69 6.07
C ILE A 23 -0.33 20.25 5.67
N ASP A 24 -1.33 19.51 5.21
CA ASP A 24 -1.18 18.13 4.76
C ASP A 24 -0.18 18.01 3.60
N VAL A 25 -0.28 18.89 2.60
CA VAL A 25 0.68 18.93 1.47
C VAL A 25 2.11 19.20 1.95
N LEU A 26 2.29 20.13 2.89
CA LEU A 26 3.61 20.44 3.45
C LEU A 26 4.19 19.28 4.26
N GLN A 27 3.37 18.57 5.03
CA GLN A 27 3.79 17.40 5.79
C GLN A 27 4.22 16.26 4.84
N VAL A 28 3.46 16.01 3.78
CA VAL A 28 3.83 15.01 2.76
C VAL A 28 5.13 15.42 2.05
N TYR A 29 5.29 16.71 1.71
CA TYR A 29 6.52 17.19 1.09
C TYR A 29 7.74 17.02 1.99
N SER A 30 7.64 17.37 3.28
CA SER A 30 8.71 17.17 4.25
C SER A 30 9.08 15.69 4.36
N GLY A 31 8.10 14.82 4.61
CA GLY A 31 8.33 13.38 4.72
C GLY A 31 8.95 12.76 3.46
N TRP A 32 8.44 13.13 2.27
CA TRP A 32 9.00 12.67 1.00
C TRP A 32 10.46 13.12 0.81
N ARG A 33 10.78 14.39 1.13
CA ARG A 33 12.13 14.94 1.03
C ARG A 33 13.09 14.27 2.00
N GLU A 34 12.66 14.05 3.23
CA GLU A 34 13.46 13.40 4.27
C GLU A 34 13.76 11.93 3.92
N LEU A 35 12.78 11.20 3.38
CA LEU A 35 12.99 9.84 2.83
C LEU A 35 13.97 9.84 1.66
N ARG A 36 13.83 10.78 0.72
CA ARG A 36 14.72 10.91 -0.44
C ARG A 36 16.16 11.26 -0.05
N SER A 37 16.37 12.00 1.04
CA SER A 37 17.69 12.32 1.57
C SER A 37 18.27 11.22 2.47
N GLY A 38 17.47 10.21 2.84
CA GLY A 38 17.85 9.18 3.80
C GLY A 38 17.88 9.67 5.25
N SER A 39 17.31 10.86 5.55
CA SER A 39 17.25 11.40 6.92
C SER A 39 16.27 10.62 7.80
N ILE A 40 15.25 10.03 7.19
CA ILE A 40 14.33 9.09 7.82
C ILE A 40 14.12 7.87 6.91
N GLU A 41 13.67 6.76 7.46
CA GLU A 41 13.39 5.53 6.70
C GLU A 41 11.90 5.30 6.46
N ARG A 42 11.04 5.87 7.31
CA ARG A 42 9.58 5.77 7.21
C ARG A 42 8.90 6.99 7.82
N ARG A 43 7.70 7.31 7.32
CA ARG A 43 6.80 8.35 7.86
C ARG A 43 5.37 7.85 7.84
N ARG A 44 4.65 7.95 8.97
CA ARG A 44 3.23 7.64 9.09
C ARG A 44 2.39 8.90 8.86
N PHE A 45 1.30 8.75 8.11
CA PHE A 45 0.27 9.77 7.92
C PHE A 45 -1.06 9.21 8.43
N SER A 46 -1.75 10.01 9.23
CA SER A 46 -3.10 9.75 9.72
C SER A 46 -3.90 11.04 9.51
N TRP A 47 -4.84 10.99 8.60
CA TRP A 47 -5.65 12.14 8.20
C TRP A 47 -6.87 12.22 9.13
N GLN A 48 -6.72 12.77 10.32
CA GLN A 48 -7.88 13.10 11.13
C GLN A 48 -8.51 14.38 10.58
N HIS A 49 -9.83 14.41 10.46
CA HIS A 49 -10.56 15.63 10.16
C HIS A 49 -10.21 16.67 11.22
N HIS A 50 -9.36 17.60 10.87
CA HIS A 50 -8.95 18.70 11.75
C HIS A 50 -10.14 19.66 11.93
N GLY A 51 -10.92 19.45 12.98
CA GLY A 51 -11.51 20.59 13.68
C GLY A 51 -10.32 21.46 14.15
N CYS A 52 -10.46 22.79 14.17
CA CYS A 52 -9.41 23.79 14.42
C CYS A 52 -8.59 23.65 15.72
N GLU A 53 -8.37 22.46 16.19
CA GLU A 53 -7.52 22.12 17.33
C GLU A 53 -6.17 21.61 16.79
N ASN A 54 -5.09 22.17 17.33
CA ASN A 54 -3.71 21.86 16.93
C ASN A 54 -3.51 20.35 16.76
N PRO A 55 -2.94 19.89 15.65
CA PRO A 55 -2.52 18.51 15.54
C PRO A 55 -1.41 18.30 16.58
N GLU A 56 -1.71 17.60 17.65
CA GLU A 56 -0.66 17.01 18.46
C GLU A 56 0.14 16.11 17.51
N GLN A 57 1.37 16.53 17.25
CA GLN A 57 2.31 15.76 16.45
C GLN A 57 2.50 14.45 17.20
N ASP A 58 1.88 13.38 16.71
CA ASP A 58 2.14 12.02 17.19
C ASP A 58 3.58 11.64 16.77
N HIS A 59 4.55 12.28 17.43
CA HIS A 59 5.97 12.02 17.25
C HIS A 59 6.39 10.63 17.76
N ASP A 60 5.50 9.93 18.47
CA ASP A 60 5.78 8.63 19.08
C ASP A 60 5.32 7.44 18.23
N ALA A 61 4.54 7.68 17.16
CA ALA A 61 4.07 6.63 16.23
C ALA A 61 5.22 5.96 15.43
N THR A 62 6.45 6.47 15.54
CA THR A 62 7.63 5.88 14.88
C THR A 62 8.18 4.64 15.56
N SER A 63 7.78 4.33 16.80
CA SER A 63 8.39 3.24 17.58
C SER A 63 7.67 1.89 17.45
N LEU A 64 6.37 1.86 17.12
CA LEU A 64 5.59 0.63 17.02
C LEU A 64 5.36 0.21 15.57
N SER A 65 5.61 -1.07 15.29
CA SER A 65 5.22 -1.67 14.00
C SER A 65 3.72 -1.96 14.00
N PRO A 66 2.98 -1.72 12.89
CA PRO A 66 1.60 -2.14 12.77
C PRO A 66 1.50 -3.67 12.79
N ARG A 67 0.44 -4.21 13.40
CA ARG A 67 0.19 -5.65 13.38
C ARG A 67 -0.04 -6.18 11.98
N PHE A 68 -0.79 -5.42 11.16
CA PHE A 68 -1.05 -5.70 9.76
C PHE A 68 -0.66 -4.50 8.91
N LEU A 69 0.20 -4.74 7.91
CA LEU A 69 0.63 -3.74 6.95
C LEU A 69 0.30 -4.19 5.53
N PHE A 70 -0.36 -3.34 4.76
CA PHE A 70 -0.73 -3.61 3.38
C PHE A 70 0.12 -2.79 2.42
N PRO A 71 1.26 -3.31 1.94
CA PRO A 71 2.09 -2.65 0.95
C PRO A 71 1.44 -2.64 -0.42
N GLY A 72 1.47 -1.50 -1.09
CA GLY A 72 0.91 -1.42 -2.43
C GLY A 72 1.36 -0.18 -3.21
N SER A 73 1.19 -0.25 -4.53
CA SER A 73 1.44 0.91 -5.40
C SER A 73 0.27 1.90 -5.43
N PHE A 74 -0.94 1.45 -5.13
CA PHE A 74 -2.19 2.23 -5.09
C PHE A 74 -2.36 3.20 -6.27
N ASN A 75 -2.19 2.69 -7.47
CA ASN A 75 -2.26 3.47 -8.70
C ASN A 75 -3.34 2.97 -9.68
N PRO A 76 -4.63 3.28 -9.41
CA PRO A 76 -5.18 3.86 -8.19
C PRO A 76 -5.41 2.84 -7.06
N SER A 77 -5.70 3.33 -5.84
CA SER A 77 -6.43 2.56 -4.83
C SER A 77 -7.84 2.26 -5.34
N HIS A 78 -8.40 1.13 -4.97
CA HIS A 78 -9.73 0.69 -5.42
C HIS A 78 -10.44 -0.14 -4.34
N GLU A 79 -11.72 -0.41 -4.59
CA GLU A 79 -12.58 -1.14 -3.66
C GLU A 79 -11.99 -2.51 -3.22
N GLY A 80 -11.28 -3.20 -4.12
CA GLY A 80 -10.60 -4.46 -3.78
C GLY A 80 -9.57 -4.31 -2.65
N HIS A 81 -8.81 -3.20 -2.60
CA HIS A 81 -7.88 -2.93 -1.51
C HIS A 81 -8.62 -2.68 -0.20
N ARG A 82 -9.70 -1.89 -0.24
CA ARG A 82 -10.52 -1.60 0.95
C ARG A 82 -11.19 -2.85 1.49
N ALA A 83 -11.77 -3.66 0.61
CA ALA A 83 -12.42 -4.91 1.00
C ALA A 83 -11.43 -5.91 1.66
N ILE A 84 -10.19 -5.99 1.18
CA ILE A 84 -9.12 -6.79 1.81
C ILE A 84 -8.83 -6.26 3.22
N ALA A 85 -8.62 -4.95 3.37
CA ALA A 85 -8.32 -4.35 4.67
C ALA A 85 -9.49 -4.51 5.66
N GLU A 86 -10.73 -4.32 5.21
CA GLU A 86 -11.94 -4.53 6.00
C GLU A 86 -12.10 -5.99 6.45
N TYR A 87 -11.85 -6.94 5.54
CA TYR A 87 -11.85 -8.37 5.89
C TYR A 87 -10.85 -8.68 6.99
N VAL A 88 -9.59 -8.24 6.84
CA VAL A 88 -8.55 -8.47 7.85
C VAL A 88 -8.89 -7.79 9.16
N ALA A 89 -9.40 -6.57 9.15
CA ALA A 89 -9.79 -5.85 10.35
C ALA A 89 -10.95 -6.55 11.08
N THR A 90 -11.92 -7.08 10.34
CA THR A 90 -13.07 -7.83 10.90
C THR A 90 -12.62 -9.14 11.54
N GLU A 91 -11.79 -9.94 10.84
CA GLU A 91 -11.34 -11.23 11.34
C GLU A 91 -10.35 -11.13 12.50
N SER A 92 -9.52 -10.09 12.52
CA SER A 92 -8.45 -9.93 13.51
C SER A 92 -8.81 -9.02 14.69
N GLY A 93 -9.85 -8.19 14.56
CA GLY A 93 -10.16 -7.11 15.49
C GLY A 93 -9.11 -5.99 15.52
N THR A 94 -8.27 -5.88 14.47
CA THR A 94 -7.15 -4.93 14.43
C THR A 94 -7.14 -4.19 13.09
N THR A 95 -6.96 -2.87 13.13
CA THR A 95 -6.86 -2.03 11.93
C THR A 95 -5.67 -2.44 11.05
N VAL A 96 -5.87 -2.42 9.73
CA VAL A 96 -4.82 -2.59 8.73
C VAL A 96 -4.28 -1.22 8.37
N GLU A 97 -2.96 -1.06 8.40
CA GLU A 97 -2.31 0.15 7.92
C GLU A 97 -1.75 -0.08 6.51
N TYR A 98 -1.80 0.96 5.67
CA TYR A 98 -1.28 0.86 4.30
C TYR A 98 0.18 1.27 4.24
N GLU A 99 0.90 0.85 3.19
CA GLU A 99 2.28 1.30 2.96
C GLU A 99 2.52 1.59 1.47
N LEU A 100 3.06 2.77 1.20
CA LEU A 100 3.51 3.23 -0.11
C LEU A 100 5.02 3.44 -0.08
N SER A 101 5.78 2.68 -0.87
CA SER A 101 7.19 2.97 -1.07
C SER A 101 7.40 4.05 -2.12
N ILE A 102 8.30 5.00 -1.85
CA ILE A 102 8.79 5.95 -2.86
C ILE A 102 9.82 5.32 -3.79
N GLU A 103 10.43 4.20 -3.40
CA GLU A 103 11.34 3.42 -4.23
C GLU A 103 10.65 2.18 -4.80
N ASN A 104 11.13 1.71 -5.94
CA ASN A 104 10.59 0.53 -6.62
C ASN A 104 11.74 -0.31 -7.19
N VAL A 105 11.58 -1.63 -7.20
CA VAL A 105 12.59 -2.55 -7.74
C VAL A 105 12.72 -2.41 -9.26
N ASP A 106 11.58 -2.24 -9.95
CA ASP A 106 11.49 -2.34 -11.42
C ASP A 106 11.34 -0.97 -12.13
N LYS A 107 11.17 0.12 -11.38
CA LYS A 107 10.81 1.44 -11.91
C LYS A 107 11.55 2.54 -11.19
N PRO A 108 11.72 3.72 -11.82
CA PRO A 108 12.20 4.91 -11.11
C PRO A 108 11.36 5.21 -9.88
N GLY A 109 11.99 5.72 -8.84
CA GLY A 109 11.31 6.13 -7.62
C GLY A 109 10.20 7.17 -7.87
N LEU A 110 9.22 7.24 -6.95
CA LEU A 110 8.10 8.15 -7.08
C LEU A 110 8.54 9.60 -6.88
N GLY A 111 8.20 10.45 -7.85
CA GLY A 111 8.27 11.90 -7.67
C GLY A 111 7.23 12.39 -6.65
N PHE A 112 7.47 13.58 -6.07
CA PHE A 112 6.62 14.15 -5.03
C PHE A 112 5.13 14.23 -5.44
N ALA A 113 4.84 14.77 -6.63
CA ALA A 113 3.46 14.94 -7.10
C ALA A 113 2.71 13.61 -7.20
N GLU A 114 3.39 12.54 -7.63
CA GLU A 114 2.79 11.21 -7.72
C GLU A 114 2.63 10.55 -6.35
N ALA A 115 3.60 10.71 -5.44
CA ALA A 115 3.47 10.26 -4.05
C ALA A 115 2.28 10.95 -3.37
N LEU A 116 2.18 12.28 -3.49
CA LEU A 116 1.09 13.08 -2.97
C LEU A 116 -0.27 12.59 -3.50
N ARG A 117 -0.39 12.43 -4.83
CA ARG A 117 -1.63 11.94 -5.47
C ARG A 117 -2.07 10.57 -4.94
N ARG A 118 -1.12 9.67 -4.65
CA ARG A 118 -1.43 8.34 -4.11
C ARG A 118 -1.79 8.38 -2.64
N LEU A 119 -1.09 9.16 -1.85
CA LEU A 119 -1.38 9.34 -0.43
C LEU A 119 -2.76 9.92 -0.20
N PHE A 120 -3.16 10.96 -0.95
CA PHE A 120 -4.47 11.58 -0.80
C PHE A 120 -5.68 10.67 -1.10
N GLN A 121 -5.47 9.49 -1.69
CA GLN A 121 -6.53 8.49 -1.82
C GLN A 121 -6.92 7.85 -0.48
N PHE A 122 -6.09 8.03 0.55
CA PHE A 122 -6.29 7.57 1.92
C PHE A 122 -6.64 8.73 2.87
N ALA A 123 -6.88 9.93 2.33
CA ALA A 123 -7.37 11.08 3.10
C ALA A 123 -8.77 10.76 3.65
N GLY A 124 -8.83 10.38 4.90
CA GLY A 124 -9.97 9.85 5.61
C GLY A 124 -9.47 9.18 6.89
N ASP A 125 -9.93 7.99 7.19
CA ASP A 125 -9.60 7.29 8.44
C ASP A 125 -8.48 6.25 8.33
N ASP A 126 -7.95 6.02 7.11
CA ASP A 126 -6.98 4.96 6.87
C ASP A 126 -5.54 5.45 7.09
N PRO A 127 -4.80 4.92 8.09
CA PRO A 127 -3.39 5.27 8.28
C PRO A 127 -2.52 4.67 7.17
N ILE A 128 -1.60 5.50 6.65
CA ILE A 128 -0.67 5.09 5.60
C ILE A 128 0.77 5.48 5.91
N TRP A 129 1.69 4.55 5.68
CA TRP A 129 3.12 4.76 5.75
C TRP A 129 3.71 5.14 4.40
N LEU A 130 4.61 6.10 4.39
CA LEU A 130 5.52 6.36 3.29
C LEU A 130 6.90 5.84 3.66
N THR A 131 7.53 5.03 2.81
CA THR A 131 8.83 4.43 3.07
C THR A 131 9.80 4.60 1.90
N GLY A 132 11.10 4.43 2.18
CA GLY A 132 12.14 4.33 1.14
C GLY A 132 12.49 2.89 0.75
N GLN A 133 11.73 1.87 1.21
CA GLN A 133 12.09 0.47 1.02
C GLN A 133 11.32 -0.19 -0.11
N ALA A 134 12.02 -0.57 -1.19
CA ALA A 134 11.43 -1.24 -2.33
C ALA A 134 11.14 -2.74 -2.09
N THR A 135 11.94 -3.39 -1.23
CA THR A 135 11.91 -4.84 -1.02
C THR A 135 11.23 -5.23 0.29
N PHE A 136 10.65 -6.45 0.34
CA PHE A 136 10.06 -6.95 1.58
C PHE A 136 11.08 -7.21 2.68
N ALA A 137 12.33 -7.58 2.35
CA ALA A 137 13.41 -7.69 3.32
C ALA A 137 13.69 -6.33 4.00
N GLY A 138 13.76 -5.24 3.21
CA GLY A 138 13.91 -3.90 3.74
C GLY A 138 12.69 -3.45 4.56
N LYS A 139 11.47 -3.75 4.09
CA LYS A 139 10.24 -3.45 4.85
C LYS A 139 10.19 -4.22 6.18
N ALA A 140 10.61 -5.48 6.20
CA ALA A 140 10.66 -6.30 7.41
C ALA A 140 11.63 -5.73 8.47
N THR A 141 12.72 -5.12 8.02
CA THR A 141 13.64 -4.40 8.93
C THR A 141 12.98 -3.15 9.52
N LEU A 142 12.19 -2.43 8.73
CA LEU A 142 11.46 -1.24 9.21
C LEU A 142 10.28 -1.58 10.13
N PHE A 143 9.63 -2.71 9.87
CA PHE A 143 8.39 -3.12 10.53
C PHE A 143 8.55 -4.55 11.09
N PRO A 144 9.38 -4.77 12.11
CA PRO A 144 9.53 -6.10 12.70
C PRO A 144 8.19 -6.59 13.30
N GLU A 145 8.03 -7.92 13.34
CA GLU A 145 6.87 -8.64 13.88
C GLU A 145 5.52 -8.33 13.18
N THR A 146 5.58 -7.66 12.03
CA THR A 146 4.40 -7.30 11.22
C THR A 146 3.95 -8.46 10.32
N THR A 147 2.64 -8.61 10.16
CA THR A 147 2.04 -9.43 9.11
C THR A 147 1.75 -8.57 7.89
N PHE A 148 2.44 -8.84 6.79
CA PHE A 148 2.19 -8.17 5.51
C PHE A 148 0.96 -8.76 4.83
N VAL A 149 -0.01 -7.92 4.50
CA VAL A 149 -1.21 -8.28 3.73
C VAL A 149 -0.88 -8.13 2.25
N VAL A 150 -0.90 -9.23 1.50
CA VAL A 150 -0.43 -9.25 0.10
C VAL A 150 -1.32 -10.10 -0.80
N GLY A 151 -1.30 -9.82 -2.10
CA GLY A 151 -1.84 -10.72 -3.11
C GLY A 151 -0.86 -11.85 -3.45
N VAL A 152 -1.38 -12.96 -3.94
CA VAL A 152 -0.58 -14.11 -4.39
C VAL A 152 0.47 -13.72 -5.44
N ASP A 153 0.20 -12.73 -6.28
CA ASP A 153 1.13 -12.20 -7.28
C ASP A 153 2.41 -11.60 -6.67
N THR A 154 2.33 -11.10 -5.44
CA THR A 154 3.50 -10.65 -4.67
C THR A 154 4.34 -11.84 -4.20
N ILE A 155 3.71 -12.89 -3.69
CA ILE A 155 4.40 -14.11 -3.25
C ILE A 155 5.08 -14.81 -4.44
N ILE A 156 4.43 -14.87 -5.59
CA ILE A 156 5.02 -15.39 -6.84
C ILE A 156 6.32 -14.64 -7.18
N ARG A 157 6.33 -13.31 -7.12
CA ARG A 157 7.54 -12.52 -7.36
C ARG A 157 8.63 -12.77 -6.32
N MET A 158 8.26 -12.95 -5.07
CA MET A 158 9.21 -13.24 -4.00
C MET A 158 9.81 -14.64 -4.13
N ALA A 159 9.07 -15.60 -4.67
CA ALA A 159 9.55 -16.96 -4.93
C ALA A 159 10.46 -17.06 -6.15
N ASP A 160 10.37 -16.10 -7.08
CA ASP A 160 11.10 -16.12 -8.33
C ASP A 160 12.51 -15.52 -8.17
N SER A 161 13.53 -16.40 -8.26
CA SER A 161 14.93 -16.01 -8.09
C SER A 161 15.44 -15.00 -9.12
N GLN A 162 14.74 -14.84 -10.28
CA GLN A 162 15.12 -13.84 -11.29
C GLN A 162 15.07 -12.39 -10.81
N TYR A 163 14.33 -12.12 -9.72
CA TYR A 163 14.27 -10.78 -9.10
C TYR A 163 15.42 -10.50 -8.13
N TYR A 164 16.36 -11.42 -7.99
CA TYR A 164 17.51 -11.31 -7.11
C TYR A 164 18.81 -11.48 -7.90
N PRO A 165 19.93 -10.90 -7.44
CA PRO A 165 21.22 -11.05 -8.10
C PRO A 165 21.67 -12.50 -8.25
N ASP A 166 21.39 -13.32 -7.23
CA ASP A 166 21.74 -14.74 -7.15
C ASP A 166 20.88 -15.49 -6.12
N GLU A 167 20.97 -16.81 -6.09
CA GLU A 167 20.24 -17.69 -5.18
C GLU A 167 20.56 -17.41 -3.70
N THR A 168 21.81 -17.04 -3.40
CA THR A 168 22.23 -16.70 -2.02
C THR A 168 21.53 -15.44 -1.54
N SER A 169 21.46 -14.42 -2.38
CA SER A 169 20.75 -13.17 -2.11
C SER A 169 19.24 -13.39 -1.95
N HIS A 170 18.64 -14.23 -2.79
CA HIS A 170 17.24 -14.64 -2.68
C HIS A 170 16.95 -15.28 -1.32
N ARG A 171 17.71 -16.31 -0.96
CA ARG A 171 17.57 -16.98 0.33
C ARG A 171 17.81 -16.06 1.52
N ALA A 172 18.85 -15.21 1.44
CA ALA A 172 19.16 -14.23 2.49
C ALA A 172 17.99 -13.25 2.72
N ALA A 173 17.31 -12.82 1.66
CA ALA A 173 16.13 -11.95 1.77
C ALA A 173 14.99 -12.64 2.53
N ILE A 174 14.67 -13.91 2.23
CA ILE A 174 13.63 -14.69 2.92
C ILE A 174 14.01 -14.91 4.39
N VAL A 175 15.28 -15.24 4.66
CA VAL A 175 15.79 -15.44 6.03
C VAL A 175 15.71 -14.13 6.83
N SER A 176 16.02 -12.99 6.22
CA SER A 176 15.91 -11.68 6.85
C SER A 176 14.47 -11.37 7.29
N ILE A 177 13.48 -11.64 6.43
CA ILE A 177 12.06 -11.46 6.74
C ILE A 177 11.66 -12.36 7.93
N ARG A 178 12.07 -13.61 7.92
CA ARG A 178 11.80 -14.55 9.01
C ARG A 178 12.42 -14.10 10.32
N ASN A 179 13.68 -13.64 10.30
CA ASN A 179 14.41 -13.21 11.48
C ASN A 179 13.84 -11.93 12.09
N SER A 180 13.18 -11.09 11.27
CA SER A 180 12.42 -9.92 11.74
C SER A 180 11.06 -10.29 12.36
N GLY A 181 10.70 -11.58 12.45
CA GLY A 181 9.40 -12.03 12.98
C GLY A 181 8.22 -11.80 12.04
N CYS A 182 8.46 -11.35 10.80
CA CYS A 182 7.42 -11.01 9.85
C CYS A 182 6.77 -12.25 9.21
N ARG A 183 5.50 -12.09 8.80
CA ARG A 183 4.67 -13.10 8.14
C ARG A 183 3.94 -12.48 6.96
N PHE A 184 3.29 -13.32 6.15
CA PHE A 184 2.44 -12.92 5.04
C PHE A 184 1.03 -13.49 5.20
N LEU A 185 0.02 -12.65 5.08
CA LEU A 185 -1.37 -13.03 4.90
C LEU A 185 -1.71 -12.88 3.43
N VAL A 186 -1.93 -13.99 2.74
CA VAL A 186 -1.94 -14.06 1.28
C VAL A 186 -3.35 -14.22 0.73
N PHE A 187 -3.76 -13.27 -0.10
CA PHE A 187 -5.05 -13.27 -0.79
C PHE A 187 -4.93 -13.81 -2.20
N GLY A 188 -5.86 -14.69 -2.59
CA GLY A 188 -5.99 -15.17 -3.95
C GLY A 188 -6.31 -14.03 -4.94
N ARG A 189 -5.86 -14.18 -6.19
CA ARG A 189 -6.03 -13.18 -7.24
C ARG A 189 -6.11 -13.80 -8.63
N LEU A 190 -6.73 -13.09 -9.58
CA LEU A 190 -6.62 -13.40 -11.00
C LEU A 190 -5.20 -13.13 -11.49
N VAL A 191 -4.55 -14.13 -12.08
CA VAL A 191 -3.26 -14.03 -12.76
C VAL A 191 -3.47 -14.21 -14.26
N ASN A 192 -2.80 -13.40 -15.06
CA ASN A 192 -3.09 -13.29 -16.50
C ASN A 192 -2.23 -14.23 -17.36
N ARG A 193 -1.32 -15.00 -16.75
CA ARG A 193 -0.41 -15.91 -17.46
C ARG A 193 -0.01 -17.10 -16.60
N ALA A 194 0.40 -18.17 -17.25
CA ALA A 194 1.10 -19.26 -16.60
C ALA A 194 2.44 -18.80 -16.01
N MET A 195 2.85 -19.40 -14.91
CA MET A 195 4.14 -19.18 -14.23
C MET A 195 4.70 -20.53 -13.75
N PRO A 196 5.31 -21.31 -14.67
CA PRO A 196 5.78 -22.68 -14.37
C PRO A 196 6.82 -22.74 -13.26
N SER A 197 7.59 -21.65 -13.05
CA SER A 197 8.60 -21.54 -11.98
C SER A 197 8.02 -21.72 -10.58
N VAL A 198 6.72 -21.50 -10.41
CA VAL A 198 5.99 -21.66 -9.14
C VAL A 198 4.83 -22.67 -9.27
N GLY A 199 4.86 -23.54 -10.27
CA GLY A 199 3.85 -24.60 -10.47
C GLY A 199 2.54 -24.14 -11.11
N LEU A 200 2.39 -22.87 -11.52
CA LEU A 200 1.17 -22.35 -12.12
C LEU A 200 1.16 -22.58 -13.63
N GLU A 201 0.37 -23.53 -14.11
CA GLU A 201 0.36 -23.96 -15.52
C GLU A 201 -0.53 -23.09 -16.44
N SER A 202 -1.48 -22.33 -15.87
CA SER A 202 -2.42 -21.53 -16.68
C SER A 202 -2.80 -20.22 -15.99
N ALA A 203 -3.34 -19.27 -16.78
CA ALA A 203 -3.99 -18.09 -16.24
C ALA A 203 -5.30 -18.48 -15.52
N GLY A 204 -5.68 -17.73 -14.51
CA GLY A 204 -6.91 -17.97 -13.75
C GLY A 204 -6.86 -17.38 -12.34
N PHE A 205 -7.86 -17.71 -11.53
CA PHE A 205 -7.82 -17.38 -10.12
C PHE A 205 -6.81 -18.29 -9.42
N CYS A 206 -5.80 -17.68 -8.81
CA CYS A 206 -4.69 -18.36 -8.16
C CYS A 206 -4.72 -18.08 -6.67
N GLN A 207 -4.53 -19.10 -5.86
CA GLN A 207 -4.41 -19.05 -4.41
C GLN A 207 -3.02 -19.53 -3.98
N LEU A 208 -2.70 -19.40 -2.70
CA LEU A 208 -1.41 -19.83 -2.17
C LEU A 208 -1.18 -21.34 -2.39
N GLU A 209 -2.23 -22.13 -2.22
CA GLU A 209 -2.22 -23.59 -2.35
C GLU A 209 -1.95 -24.10 -3.78
N ASP A 210 -2.14 -23.22 -4.77
CA ASP A 210 -1.86 -23.52 -6.18
C ASP A 210 -0.36 -23.35 -6.54
N LEU A 211 0.45 -22.85 -5.58
CA LEU A 211 1.85 -22.53 -5.80
C LEU A 211 2.80 -23.57 -5.21
N VAL A 212 3.91 -23.79 -5.90
CA VAL A 212 5.08 -24.49 -5.38
C VAL A 212 6.10 -23.44 -4.95
N LEU A 213 6.27 -23.27 -3.64
CA LEU A 213 7.14 -22.26 -3.05
C LEU A 213 8.40 -22.87 -2.44
N PRO A 214 9.51 -22.09 -2.33
CA PRO A 214 10.61 -22.44 -1.47
C PRO A 214 10.10 -22.69 -0.03
N PRO A 215 10.52 -23.78 0.66
CA PRO A 215 9.98 -24.14 1.97
C PRO A 215 10.13 -23.03 3.02
N GLU A 216 11.21 -22.24 2.95
CA GLU A 216 11.44 -21.11 3.86
C GLU A 216 10.44 -19.97 3.65
N LEU A 217 9.98 -19.72 2.42
CA LEU A 217 8.97 -18.73 2.12
C LEU A 217 7.58 -19.25 2.46
N ASP A 218 7.28 -20.50 2.11
CA ASP A 218 5.99 -21.14 2.39
C ASP A 218 5.64 -21.07 3.88
N GLN A 219 6.60 -21.37 4.77
CA GLN A 219 6.44 -21.28 6.22
C GLN A 219 6.11 -19.86 6.75
N LEU A 220 6.34 -18.82 5.97
CA LEU A 220 6.00 -17.44 6.33
C LEU A 220 4.60 -17.04 5.88
N CYS A 221 3.96 -17.83 5.03
CA CYS A 221 2.70 -17.53 4.37
C CYS A 221 1.51 -18.19 5.07
N THR A 222 0.42 -17.46 5.18
CA THR A 222 -0.89 -17.97 5.60
C THR A 222 -1.90 -17.58 4.52
N ALA A 223 -2.60 -18.56 3.97
CA ALA A 223 -3.61 -18.32 2.94
C ALA A 223 -4.91 -17.77 3.53
N VAL A 224 -5.54 -16.85 2.82
CA VAL A 224 -6.96 -16.56 2.97
C VAL A 224 -7.70 -17.35 1.89
N PRO A 225 -8.53 -18.36 2.28
CA PRO A 225 -9.21 -19.22 1.32
C PRO A 225 -10.12 -18.41 0.39
N GLY A 226 -10.16 -18.75 -0.89
CA GLY A 226 -11.04 -18.10 -1.87
C GLY A 226 -12.54 -18.24 -1.56
N SER A 227 -12.91 -19.23 -0.75
CA SER A 227 -14.27 -19.38 -0.21
C SER A 227 -14.61 -18.33 0.86
N ALA A 228 -13.61 -17.83 1.60
CA ALA A 228 -13.77 -16.80 2.61
C ALA A 228 -13.68 -15.39 2.01
N PHE A 229 -12.78 -15.19 1.03
CA PHE A 229 -12.62 -13.91 0.36
C PHE A 229 -12.22 -14.09 -1.12
N ARG A 230 -13.02 -13.51 -2.02
CA ARG A 230 -12.68 -13.42 -3.44
C ARG A 230 -13.14 -12.09 -4.02
N ARG A 231 -12.23 -11.36 -4.66
CA ARG A 231 -12.51 -10.12 -5.42
C ARG A 231 -11.67 -10.11 -6.70
N ASP A 232 -12.33 -10.09 -7.84
CA ASP A 232 -11.71 -10.18 -9.17
C ASP A 232 -11.45 -8.77 -9.76
N ILE A 233 -10.90 -7.83 -8.95
CA ILE A 233 -10.63 -6.45 -9.36
C ILE A 233 -9.13 -6.19 -9.29
N SER A 234 -8.56 -5.57 -10.35
CA SER A 234 -7.16 -5.17 -10.37
C SER A 234 -6.95 -3.71 -10.77
N SER A 235 -5.93 -3.05 -10.18
CA SER A 235 -5.54 -1.67 -10.56
C SER A 235 -5.13 -1.58 -12.04
N THR A 236 -4.68 -2.67 -12.65
CA THR A 236 -4.28 -2.72 -14.07
C THR A 236 -5.51 -2.61 -14.97
N GLU A 237 -6.58 -3.35 -14.68
CA GLU A 237 -7.84 -3.26 -15.43
C GLU A 237 -8.47 -1.87 -15.33
N LEU A 238 -8.44 -1.28 -14.14
CA LEU A 238 -8.94 0.09 -13.94
C LEU A 238 -8.14 1.14 -14.72
N ARG A 239 -6.82 0.97 -14.87
CA ARG A 239 -6.00 1.86 -15.71
C ARG A 239 -6.35 1.73 -17.19
N VAL A 240 -6.50 0.50 -17.67
CA VAL A 240 -6.89 0.24 -19.07
C VAL A 240 -8.27 0.83 -19.37
N ALA A 241 -9.25 0.63 -18.50
CA ALA A 241 -10.59 1.18 -18.66
C ALA A 241 -10.59 2.72 -18.69
N ARG A 242 -9.76 3.39 -17.85
CA ARG A 242 -9.61 4.85 -17.87
C ARG A 242 -8.87 5.37 -19.10
N GLY A 243 -7.87 4.64 -19.60
CA GLY A 243 -7.13 5.00 -20.80
C GLY A 243 -7.98 4.95 -22.07
N ASN A 244 -8.88 3.99 -22.16
CA ASN A 244 -9.80 3.86 -23.30
C ASN A 244 -10.93 4.91 -23.30
N GLY A 245 -11.24 5.53 -22.15
CA GLY A 245 -12.24 6.59 -22.04
C GLY A 245 -11.81 7.95 -22.58
N ASN A 246 -10.51 8.20 -22.77
CA ASN A 246 -9.98 9.50 -23.22
C ASN A 246 -9.80 9.60 -24.75
N HIS A 247 -10.19 8.59 -25.53
CA HIS A 247 -10.06 8.60 -27.00
C HIS A 247 -11.36 8.83 -27.77
N VAL A 248 -12.45 9.19 -27.11
CA VAL A 248 -13.72 9.52 -27.77
C VAL A 248 -14.14 10.94 -27.41
N THR A 249 -13.54 11.94 -28.03
CA THR A 249 -14.12 13.22 -28.45
C THR A 249 -13.05 14.04 -29.17
N GLY A 250 -13.08 14.04 -30.49
CA GLY A 250 -12.23 14.90 -31.29
C GLY A 250 -12.26 14.60 -32.80
N HIS A 251 -13.45 14.40 -33.35
CA HIS A 251 -13.68 14.62 -34.77
C HIS A 251 -15.11 15.10 -34.97
N GLY A 252 -15.23 16.34 -35.31
CA GLY A 252 -16.49 16.98 -35.67
C GLY A 252 -16.28 18.44 -35.98
N GLU A 253 -15.93 18.68 -37.27
CA GLU A 253 -16.11 19.91 -38.09
C GLU A 253 -15.39 21.18 -37.66
#